data_3b91a298893e85ac8c467767a704c384
#
_entry.id   3b91a298893e85ac8c467767a704c384
#
_cell.length_a   1.000
_cell.length_b   1.000
_cell.length_c   1.000
_cell.angle_alpha   90.00
_cell.angle_beta   90.00
_cell.angle_gamma   90.00
#
_symmetry.space_group_name_H-M   'P 1'
#
loop_
_entity.id
_entity.type
_entity.pdbx_description
1 polymer ?
#
loop_
_entity_poly.entity_id
_entity_poly.type
_entity_poly.pdbx_seq_one_letter_code
_entity_poly.pdbx_strand_id
1 'polypeptide(L)'
;GNILMEEGKADKAMEYFEKAWITVNGSDLSDRTKENAQQGFRFNSCRVALMKGNLDKAKQLNLEYLKKAEEKKNTFQIWAAHQLKVMIALEEKDYKVAVDALGKANLQNPYNLYRLALTYEGMGDKAAAKEHCEKAAHHNTLNSMQYAFMRHKAKEMLTKLN
;
A
#
# COMPACT_ATOMS: atom_id res chain seq x y z
N GLY A 1 -10.48 9.98 1.58
CA GLY A 1 -10.40 8.50 1.67
C GLY A 1 -9.18 8.04 2.47
N ASN A 2 -7.98 8.54 2.15
CA ASN A 2 -6.75 8.07 2.81
C ASN A 2 -6.70 8.35 4.31
N ILE A 3 -7.17 9.50 4.77
CA ILE A 3 -7.27 9.81 6.22
C ILE A 3 -8.21 8.82 6.90
N LEU A 4 -9.36 8.56 6.30
CA LEU A 4 -10.34 7.61 6.82
C LEU A 4 -9.80 6.17 6.89
N MET A 5 -8.90 5.79 5.96
CA MET A 5 -8.16 4.53 6.04
C MET A 5 -7.25 4.48 7.27
N GLU A 6 -6.53 5.55 7.57
CA GLU A 6 -5.68 5.62 8.77
C GLU A 6 -6.50 5.60 10.09
N GLU A 7 -7.74 6.11 10.04
CA GLU A 7 -8.71 6.08 11.15
C GLU A 7 -9.47 4.74 11.27
N GLY A 8 -9.20 3.76 10.40
CA GLY A 8 -9.92 2.48 10.40
C GLY A 8 -11.34 2.52 9.85
N LYS A 9 -11.75 3.64 9.22
CA LYS A 9 -13.12 3.87 8.73
C LYS A 9 -13.27 3.39 7.28
N ALA A 10 -13.15 2.07 7.06
CA ALA A 10 -13.08 1.44 5.75
C ALA A 10 -14.27 1.78 4.83
N ASP A 11 -15.51 1.71 5.33
CA ASP A 11 -16.70 1.97 4.51
C ASP A 11 -16.77 3.42 4.06
N LYS A 12 -16.52 4.36 4.97
CA LYS A 12 -16.46 5.79 4.62
C LYS A 12 -15.33 6.09 3.64
N ALA A 13 -14.17 5.46 3.81
CA ALA A 13 -13.07 5.61 2.88
C ALA A 13 -13.47 5.15 1.46
N MET A 14 -14.17 4.03 1.35
CA MET A 14 -14.66 3.50 0.09
C MET A 14 -15.61 4.45 -0.61
N GLU A 15 -16.57 5.04 0.11
CA GLU A 15 -17.49 6.06 -0.44
C GLU A 15 -16.76 7.24 -1.09
N TYR A 16 -15.68 7.74 -0.46
CA TYR A 16 -14.88 8.83 -1.02
C TYR A 16 -14.03 8.39 -2.23
N PHE A 17 -13.52 7.18 -2.23
CA PHE A 17 -12.79 6.65 -3.38
C PHE A 17 -13.73 6.44 -4.58
N GLU A 18 -14.93 5.97 -4.33
CA GLU A 18 -15.97 5.79 -5.35
C GLU A 18 -16.44 7.13 -5.91
N LYS A 19 -16.73 8.11 -5.05
CA LYS A 19 -17.08 9.47 -5.49
C LYS A 19 -15.99 10.08 -6.38
N ALA A 20 -14.73 9.94 -5.99
CA ALA A 20 -13.60 10.43 -6.79
C ALA A 20 -13.55 9.76 -8.18
N TRP A 21 -13.75 8.43 -8.22
CA TRP A 21 -13.80 7.67 -9.48
C TRP A 21 -14.98 8.12 -10.36
N ILE A 22 -16.19 8.19 -9.82
CA ILE A 22 -17.41 8.60 -10.55
C ILE A 22 -17.20 10.01 -11.12
N THR A 23 -16.68 10.95 -10.34
CA THR A 23 -16.43 12.33 -10.78
C THR A 23 -15.47 12.38 -11.96
N VAL A 24 -14.33 11.66 -11.89
CA VAL A 24 -13.35 11.64 -12.98
C VAL A 24 -13.92 10.93 -14.20
N ASN A 25 -14.63 9.82 -14.03
CA ASN A 25 -15.20 9.06 -15.13
C ASN A 25 -16.28 9.85 -15.92
N GLY A 26 -17.08 10.65 -15.21
CA GLY A 26 -18.13 11.50 -15.80
C GLY A 26 -17.64 12.85 -16.35
N SER A 27 -16.33 13.17 -16.24
CA SER A 27 -15.75 14.44 -16.69
C SER A 27 -15.30 14.37 -18.16
N ASP A 28 -14.93 15.53 -18.73
CA ASP A 28 -14.35 15.64 -20.08
C ASP A 28 -12.84 15.39 -20.13
N LEU A 29 -12.28 14.77 -19.08
CA LEU A 29 -10.87 14.41 -19.03
C LEU A 29 -10.53 13.30 -20.02
N SER A 30 -9.26 13.24 -20.44
CA SER A 30 -8.77 12.24 -21.38
C SER A 30 -9.01 10.80 -20.90
N ASP A 31 -9.17 9.87 -21.84
CA ASP A 31 -9.32 8.43 -21.52
C ASP A 31 -8.17 7.91 -20.67
N ARG A 32 -6.94 8.35 -20.93
CA ARG A 32 -5.77 8.02 -20.12
C ARG A 32 -5.94 8.45 -18.66
N THR A 33 -6.52 9.63 -18.43
CA THR A 33 -6.78 10.13 -17.06
C THR A 33 -7.85 9.28 -16.38
N LYS A 34 -8.91 8.94 -17.10
CA LYS A 34 -9.99 8.07 -16.60
C LYS A 34 -9.48 6.66 -16.30
N GLU A 35 -8.68 6.08 -17.17
CA GLU A 35 -8.04 4.77 -16.94
C GLU A 35 -7.14 4.80 -15.67
N ASN A 36 -6.33 5.84 -15.50
CA ASN A 36 -5.49 5.99 -14.31
C ASN A 36 -6.32 6.14 -13.04
N ALA A 37 -7.42 6.88 -13.09
CA ALA A 37 -8.34 7.02 -11.96
C ALA A 37 -9.03 5.68 -11.63
N GLN A 38 -9.39 4.89 -12.63
CA GLN A 38 -9.94 3.55 -12.45
C GLN A 38 -8.93 2.62 -11.76
N GLN A 39 -7.67 2.67 -12.18
CA GLN A 39 -6.61 1.90 -11.52
C GLN A 39 -6.40 2.38 -10.07
N GLY A 40 -6.41 3.69 -9.82
CA GLY A 40 -6.38 4.23 -8.46
C GLY A 40 -7.55 3.75 -7.59
N PHE A 41 -8.73 3.68 -8.16
CA PHE A 41 -9.92 3.13 -7.49
C PHE A 41 -9.74 1.64 -7.16
N ARG A 42 -9.25 0.81 -8.09
CA ARG A 42 -8.95 -0.62 -7.83
C ARG A 42 -7.91 -0.80 -6.72
N PHE A 43 -6.84 0.00 -6.76
CA PHE A 43 -5.81 0.00 -5.72
C PHE A 43 -6.42 0.27 -4.34
N ASN A 44 -7.25 1.29 -4.22
CA ASN A 44 -7.89 1.65 -2.97
C ASN A 44 -8.96 0.63 -2.55
N SER A 45 -9.70 0.05 -3.49
CA SER A 45 -10.65 -1.03 -3.20
C SER A 45 -9.96 -2.27 -2.62
N CYS A 46 -8.75 -2.61 -3.13
CA CYS A 46 -7.94 -3.68 -2.55
C CYS A 46 -7.54 -3.37 -1.11
N ARG A 47 -7.08 -2.15 -0.82
CA ARG A 47 -6.73 -1.71 0.54
C ARG A 47 -7.92 -1.76 1.49
N VAL A 48 -9.10 -1.33 1.02
CA VAL A 48 -10.35 -1.41 1.80
C VAL A 48 -10.73 -2.87 2.07
N ALA A 49 -10.61 -3.74 1.07
CA ALA A 49 -10.87 -5.17 1.25
C ALA A 49 -9.96 -5.79 2.32
N LEU A 50 -8.67 -5.45 2.31
CA LEU A 50 -7.72 -5.87 3.36
C LEU A 50 -8.13 -5.36 4.74
N MET A 51 -8.46 -4.07 4.87
CA MET A 51 -8.90 -3.50 6.15
C MET A 51 -10.16 -4.18 6.70
N LYS A 52 -11.03 -4.69 5.83
CA LYS A 52 -12.23 -5.44 6.19
C LYS A 52 -11.98 -6.94 6.41
N GLY A 53 -10.73 -7.41 6.32
CA GLY A 53 -10.36 -8.82 6.44
C GLY A 53 -10.77 -9.69 5.26
N ASN A 54 -11.20 -9.11 4.14
CA ASN A 54 -11.61 -9.86 2.96
C ASN A 54 -10.41 -10.15 2.05
N LEU A 55 -9.59 -11.14 2.44
CA LEU A 55 -8.35 -11.51 1.75
C LEU A 55 -8.59 -11.99 0.32
N ASP A 56 -9.63 -12.78 0.08
CA ASP A 56 -9.91 -13.32 -1.26
C ASP A 56 -10.24 -12.19 -2.23
N LYS A 57 -11.05 -11.23 -1.80
CA LYS A 57 -11.36 -10.05 -2.61
C LYS A 57 -10.12 -9.19 -2.85
N ALA A 58 -9.27 -9.03 -1.85
CA ALA A 58 -8.02 -8.29 -2.00
C ALA A 58 -7.08 -8.95 -3.01
N LYS A 59 -6.91 -10.27 -2.95
CA LYS A 59 -6.13 -11.06 -3.92
C LYS A 59 -6.65 -10.90 -5.34
N GLN A 60 -7.97 -11.05 -5.52
CA GLN A 60 -8.61 -10.87 -6.82
C GLN A 60 -8.34 -9.47 -7.38
N LEU A 61 -8.60 -8.43 -6.60
CA LEU A 61 -8.40 -7.03 -7.01
C LEU A 61 -6.94 -6.72 -7.34
N ASN A 62 -5.98 -7.28 -6.59
CA ASN A 62 -4.57 -7.11 -6.88
C ASN A 62 -4.16 -7.80 -8.18
N LEU A 63 -4.68 -9.00 -8.45
CA LEU A 63 -4.42 -9.72 -9.69
C LEU A 63 -4.93 -8.94 -10.91
N GLU A 64 -6.16 -8.42 -10.84
CA GLU A 64 -6.75 -7.59 -11.89
C GLU A 64 -5.96 -6.28 -12.09
N TYR A 65 -5.51 -5.67 -10.99
CA TYR A 65 -4.70 -4.45 -11.02
C TYR A 65 -3.35 -4.69 -11.70
N LEU A 66 -2.63 -5.76 -11.30
CA LEU A 66 -1.33 -6.12 -11.88
C LEU A 66 -1.46 -6.42 -13.38
N LYS A 67 -2.43 -7.24 -13.77
CA LYS A 67 -2.68 -7.56 -15.18
C LYS A 67 -2.82 -6.30 -16.04
N LYS A 68 -3.62 -5.33 -15.58
CA LYS A 68 -3.81 -4.06 -16.30
C LYS A 68 -2.54 -3.21 -16.32
N ALA A 69 -1.77 -3.20 -15.25
CA ALA A 69 -0.50 -2.48 -15.17
C ALA A 69 0.54 -3.06 -16.16
N GLU A 70 0.60 -4.40 -16.29
CA GLU A 70 1.48 -5.10 -17.21
C GLU A 70 1.06 -4.89 -18.67
N GLU A 71 -0.23 -5.01 -18.99
CA GLU A 71 -0.78 -4.72 -20.34
C GLU A 71 -0.38 -3.32 -20.81
N LYS A 72 -0.41 -2.33 -19.91
CA LYS A 72 -0.04 -0.94 -20.21
C LYS A 72 1.46 -0.65 -20.03
N LYS A 73 2.26 -1.63 -19.60
CA LYS A 73 3.69 -1.49 -19.28
C LYS A 73 3.96 -0.32 -18.31
N ASN A 74 3.07 -0.09 -17.37
CA ASN A 74 3.16 1.03 -16.44
C ASN A 74 3.96 0.62 -15.19
N THR A 75 5.24 0.95 -15.16
CA THR A 75 6.17 0.59 -14.09
C THR A 75 5.69 1.04 -12.71
N PHE A 76 5.12 2.25 -12.59
CA PHE A 76 4.62 2.75 -11.30
C PHE A 76 3.44 1.94 -10.78
N GLN A 77 2.55 1.53 -11.68
CA GLN A 77 1.42 0.68 -11.31
C GLN A 77 1.87 -0.76 -11.02
N ILE A 78 2.87 -1.28 -11.72
CA ILE A 78 3.47 -2.59 -11.40
C ILE A 78 4.08 -2.57 -9.98
N TRP A 79 4.84 -1.54 -9.63
CA TRP A 79 5.35 -1.35 -8.26
C TRP A 79 4.22 -1.28 -7.22
N ALA A 80 3.12 -0.58 -7.55
CA ALA A 80 1.96 -0.49 -6.67
C ALA A 80 1.25 -1.85 -6.50
N ALA A 81 1.19 -2.68 -7.56
CA ALA A 81 0.67 -4.05 -7.46
C ALA A 81 1.51 -4.91 -6.51
N HIS A 82 2.83 -4.82 -6.60
CA HIS A 82 3.72 -5.51 -5.66
C HIS A 82 3.55 -4.99 -4.23
N GLN A 83 3.35 -3.68 -4.05
CA GLN A 83 3.00 -3.11 -2.74
C GLN A 83 1.70 -3.70 -2.17
N LEU A 84 0.65 -3.88 -2.98
CA LEU A 84 -0.57 -4.56 -2.55
C LEU A 84 -0.31 -6.03 -2.19
N LYS A 85 0.51 -6.73 -2.98
CA LYS A 85 0.92 -8.12 -2.68
C LYS A 85 1.63 -8.22 -1.34
N VAL A 86 2.50 -7.27 -1.00
CA VAL A 86 3.13 -7.20 0.33
C VAL A 86 2.08 -7.07 1.44
N MET A 87 1.11 -6.18 1.26
CA MET A 87 0.06 -5.98 2.27
C MET A 87 -0.76 -7.25 2.48
N ILE A 88 -1.11 -7.95 1.40
CA ILE A 88 -1.82 -9.24 1.47
C ILE A 88 -0.97 -10.29 2.21
N ALA A 89 0.30 -10.43 1.84
CA ALA A 89 1.21 -11.41 2.44
C ALA A 89 1.44 -11.16 3.94
N LEU A 90 1.49 -9.90 4.37
CA LEU A 90 1.59 -9.54 5.78
C LEU A 90 0.35 -9.95 6.58
N GLU A 91 -0.85 -9.76 6.02
CA GLU A 91 -2.10 -10.22 6.64
C GLU A 91 -2.15 -11.76 6.75
N GLU A 92 -1.60 -12.46 5.77
CA GLU A 92 -1.48 -13.93 5.77
C GLU A 92 -0.30 -14.44 6.62
N LYS A 93 0.55 -13.55 7.13
CA LYS A 93 1.82 -13.87 7.80
C LYS A 93 2.77 -14.69 6.92
N ASP A 94 2.62 -14.59 5.59
CA ASP A 94 3.55 -15.16 4.63
C ASP A 94 4.71 -14.19 4.37
N TYR A 95 5.62 -14.14 5.33
CA TYR A 95 6.74 -13.22 5.30
C TYR A 95 7.71 -13.47 4.15
N LYS A 96 7.81 -14.73 3.67
CA LYS A 96 8.64 -15.05 2.52
C LYS A 96 8.11 -14.42 1.24
N VAL A 97 6.80 -14.52 1.01
CA VAL A 97 6.12 -13.83 -0.11
C VAL A 97 6.21 -12.32 0.05
N ALA A 98 6.12 -11.80 1.28
CA ALA A 98 6.26 -10.36 1.54
C ALA A 98 7.66 -9.85 1.15
N VAL A 99 8.75 -10.55 1.51
CA VAL A 99 10.12 -10.18 1.11
C VAL A 99 10.28 -10.18 -0.41
N ASP A 100 9.84 -11.25 -1.10
CA ASP A 100 9.92 -11.33 -2.57
C ASP A 100 9.17 -10.18 -3.26
N ALA A 101 7.97 -9.88 -2.78
CA ALA A 101 7.17 -8.79 -3.32
C ALA A 101 7.79 -7.41 -3.03
N LEU A 102 8.42 -7.21 -1.85
CA LEU A 102 9.14 -5.97 -1.52
C LEU A 102 10.35 -5.75 -2.42
N GLY A 103 11.05 -6.81 -2.82
CA GLY A 103 12.15 -6.73 -3.78
C GLY A 103 11.72 -6.23 -5.17
N LYS A 104 10.43 -6.30 -5.48
CA LYS A 104 9.82 -5.84 -6.75
C LYS A 104 9.02 -4.54 -6.59
N ALA A 105 8.87 -4.03 -5.37
CA ALA A 105 8.18 -2.79 -5.07
C ALA A 105 9.15 -1.60 -5.04
N ASN A 106 8.60 -0.39 -5.06
CA ASN A 106 9.42 0.81 -4.92
C ASN A 106 9.87 1.03 -3.47
N LEU A 107 11.13 0.76 -3.16
CA LEU A 107 11.71 0.99 -1.83
C LEU A 107 12.03 2.46 -1.51
N GLN A 108 11.89 3.38 -2.46
CA GLN A 108 11.88 4.82 -2.16
C GLN A 108 10.56 5.27 -1.50
N ASN A 109 9.56 4.40 -1.47
CA ASN A 109 8.34 4.63 -0.72
C ASN A 109 8.54 4.21 0.75
N PRO A 110 8.51 5.15 1.71
CA PRO A 110 8.76 4.84 3.12
C PRO A 110 7.75 3.87 3.73
N TYR A 111 6.56 3.76 3.18
CA TYR A 111 5.62 2.71 3.58
C TYR A 111 6.15 1.29 3.27
N ASN A 112 6.92 1.12 2.19
CA ASN A 112 7.51 -0.17 1.86
C ASN A 112 8.71 -0.47 2.76
N LEU A 113 9.48 0.55 3.17
CA LEU A 113 10.53 0.39 4.20
C LEU A 113 9.91 -0.02 5.55
N TYR A 114 8.80 0.58 5.93
CA TYR A 114 8.08 0.19 7.15
C TYR A 114 7.52 -1.24 7.06
N ARG A 115 7.00 -1.64 5.90
CA ARG A 115 6.53 -3.02 5.68
C ARG A 115 7.68 -4.03 5.70
N LEU A 116 8.88 -3.65 5.24
CA LEU A 116 10.09 -4.46 5.44
C LEU A 116 10.37 -4.68 6.93
N ALA A 117 10.29 -3.62 7.74
CA ALA A 117 10.46 -3.74 9.18
C ALA A 117 9.44 -4.71 9.79
N LEU A 118 8.15 -4.59 9.45
CA LEU A 118 7.09 -5.51 9.89
C LEU A 118 7.34 -6.95 9.43
N THR A 119 7.87 -7.12 8.23
CA THR A 119 8.17 -8.45 7.68
C THR A 119 9.29 -9.13 8.46
N TYR A 120 10.40 -8.42 8.72
CA TYR A 120 11.52 -8.96 9.50
C TYR A 120 11.16 -9.16 10.97
N GLU A 121 10.34 -8.28 11.56
CA GLU A 121 9.78 -8.52 12.90
C GLU A 121 9.00 -9.83 12.95
N GLY A 122 8.12 -10.05 11.97
CA GLY A 122 7.33 -11.28 11.86
C GLY A 122 8.18 -12.54 11.65
N MET A 123 9.36 -12.41 11.03
CA MET A 123 10.36 -13.48 10.88
C MET A 123 11.21 -13.69 12.14
N GLY A 124 11.10 -12.81 13.14
CA GLY A 124 11.91 -12.84 14.35
C GLY A 124 13.29 -12.17 14.22
N ASP A 125 13.61 -11.60 13.07
CA ASP A 125 14.85 -10.84 12.84
C ASP A 125 14.70 -9.39 13.34
N LYS A 126 14.87 -9.22 14.65
CA LYS A 126 14.75 -7.90 15.30
C LYS A 126 15.78 -6.89 14.81
N ALA A 127 16.98 -7.34 14.43
CA ALA A 127 18.04 -6.44 13.97
C ALA A 127 17.68 -5.83 12.61
N ALA A 128 17.28 -6.64 11.64
CA ALA A 128 16.82 -6.16 10.35
C ALA A 128 15.52 -5.34 10.47
N ALA A 129 14.59 -5.75 11.34
CA ALA A 129 13.37 -4.99 11.61
C ALA A 129 13.68 -3.57 12.11
N LYS A 130 14.60 -3.44 13.08
CA LYS A 130 15.04 -2.15 13.62
C LYS A 130 15.69 -1.28 12.54
N GLU A 131 16.63 -1.82 11.77
CA GLU A 131 17.31 -1.10 10.69
C GLU A 131 16.32 -0.50 9.68
N HIS A 132 15.39 -1.31 9.18
CA HIS A 132 14.40 -0.85 8.20
C HIS A 132 13.38 0.11 8.81
N CYS A 133 13.04 -0.07 10.07
CA CYS A 133 12.17 0.84 10.80
C CYS A 133 12.82 2.22 11.01
N GLU A 134 14.11 2.27 11.33
CA GLU A 134 14.89 3.51 11.40
C GLU A 134 14.92 4.24 10.07
N LYS A 135 15.19 3.52 8.96
CA LYS A 135 15.13 4.08 7.60
C LYS A 135 13.76 4.68 7.30
N ALA A 136 12.68 4.00 7.67
CA ALA A 136 11.32 4.50 7.49
C ALA A 136 11.03 5.75 8.34
N ALA A 137 11.41 5.73 9.63
CA ALA A 137 11.18 6.84 10.57
C ALA A 137 11.93 8.12 10.18
N HIS A 138 13.13 7.98 9.62
CA HIS A 138 13.99 9.11 9.23
C HIS A 138 13.93 9.43 7.74
N HIS A 139 13.05 8.76 6.98
CA HIS A 139 12.93 9.02 5.56
C HIS A 139 12.52 10.47 5.30
N ASN A 140 13.42 11.22 4.65
CA ASN A 140 13.25 12.65 4.42
C ASN A 140 12.74 12.92 3.00
N THR A 141 11.51 12.57 2.74
CA THR A 141 10.81 12.96 1.51
C THR A 141 9.74 13.98 1.80
N LEU A 142 9.64 14.94 0.90
CA LEU A 142 8.77 16.09 1.01
C LEU A 142 7.28 15.72 0.92
N ASN A 143 6.52 16.33 1.82
CA ASN A 143 5.16 16.82 1.60
C ASN A 143 4.03 15.81 1.33
N SER A 144 4.08 14.62 1.94
CA SER A 144 2.87 13.80 1.96
C SER A 144 2.38 13.60 3.39
N MET A 145 1.11 13.95 3.62
CA MET A 145 0.43 13.66 4.89
C MET A 145 0.50 12.17 5.23
N GLN A 146 0.53 11.30 4.23
CA GLN A 146 0.69 9.86 4.39
C GLN A 146 2.05 9.51 5.03
N TYR A 147 3.12 10.24 4.73
CA TYR A 147 4.44 10.04 5.35
C TYR A 147 4.46 10.44 6.83
N ALA A 148 3.66 11.40 7.23
CA ALA A 148 3.53 11.75 8.65
C ALA A 148 2.93 10.58 9.45
N PHE A 149 1.89 9.94 8.95
CA PHE A 149 1.29 8.75 9.57
C PHE A 149 2.28 7.60 9.63
N MET A 150 2.98 7.31 8.54
CA MET A 150 3.97 6.23 8.50
C MET A 150 5.12 6.47 9.47
N ARG A 151 5.67 7.70 9.55
CA ARG A 151 6.73 8.04 10.52
C ARG A 151 6.30 7.83 11.96
N HIS A 152 5.05 8.16 12.26
CA HIS A 152 4.49 7.91 13.59
C HIS A 152 4.48 6.42 13.91
N LYS A 153 3.94 5.60 13.02
CA LYS A 153 3.94 4.13 13.16
C LYS A 153 5.36 3.54 13.29
N ALA A 154 6.31 4.03 12.48
CA ALA A 154 7.69 3.59 12.56
C ALA A 154 8.34 3.95 13.90
N LYS A 155 8.12 5.15 14.43
CA LYS A 155 8.62 5.56 15.74
C LYS A 155 8.01 4.74 16.87
N GLU A 156 6.72 4.46 16.83
CA GLU A 156 6.06 3.58 17.81
C GLU A 156 6.64 2.15 17.77
N MET A 157 6.89 1.63 16.57
CA MET A 157 7.51 0.31 16.42
C MET A 157 8.94 0.29 16.98
N LEU A 158 9.76 1.32 16.73
CA LEU A 158 11.10 1.43 17.28
C LEU A 158 11.12 1.40 18.83
N THR A 159 10.12 2.03 19.44
CA THR A 159 9.98 2.00 20.91
C THR A 159 9.75 0.57 21.44
N LYS A 160 9.11 -0.30 20.65
CA LYS A 160 8.86 -1.70 21.01
C LYS A 160 10.03 -2.62 20.72
N LEU A 161 10.89 -2.25 19.76
CA LEU A 161 12.05 -3.05 19.33
C LEU A 161 13.30 -2.77 20.20
N ASN A 162 13.31 -1.68 20.96
CA ASN A 162 14.36 -1.35 21.94
C ASN A 162 14.07 -2.00 23.28
#